data_774ebe0402e4e3e15a03e6d16a4e99de
#
_entry.id   774ebe0402e4e3e15a03e6d16a4e99de
#
_cell.length_a   1.000
_cell.length_b   1.000
_cell.length_c   1.000
_cell.angle_alpha   90.00
_cell.angle_beta   90.00
_cell.angle_gamma   90.00
#
_symmetry.space_group_name_H-M   'P 1'
#
loop_
_entity.id
_entity.type
_entity.pdbx_description
1 polymer ?
#
loop_
_entity_poly.entity_id
_entity_poly.type
_entity_poly.pdbx_seq_one_letter_code
_entity_poly.pdbx_strand_id
1 'polypeptide(L)'
;MRLVTLLLLLSSLIVCAFSARAVVVVAADIPPYVIRAQQGAPSGMAIEVLEEAARRLGEPLEIELMPLARALSQASHRPDVLLLPPARNPHREPLFLWIAPLLEEAFVLVSHRRHHPAPLSMKTLPGLTVGVMRGSHSQSLIQPLTGVTRELVTEEVSNASKLARGRIQAWAVAWNTARYNQQRAGLPLPDLVRGETLQQSTLYLAASPRFSRSEALRWRRVIQEMREDGSLARILHQYDYQAP
;
A
#
# COMPACT_ATOMS: atom_id res chain seq x y z
N MET A 1 -34.76 -14.65 -51.85
CA MET A 1 -33.32 -14.36 -51.67
C MET A 1 -33.02 -13.15 -50.79
N ARG A 2 -33.77 -12.07 -50.78
CA ARG A 2 -33.48 -10.86 -49.96
C ARG A 2 -33.73 -11.01 -48.44
N LEU A 3 -34.62 -11.92 -48.02
CA LEU A 3 -34.93 -12.14 -46.59
C LEU A 3 -33.86 -12.99 -45.86
N VAL A 4 -33.24 -13.92 -46.56
CA VAL A 4 -32.18 -14.79 -46.00
C VAL A 4 -30.86 -14.04 -45.80
N THR A 5 -30.58 -13.08 -46.68
CA THR A 5 -29.40 -12.22 -46.57
C THR A 5 -29.49 -11.22 -45.36
N LEU A 6 -30.70 -10.78 -45.02
CA LEU A 6 -30.95 -9.89 -43.89
C LEU A 6 -30.80 -10.63 -42.53
N LEU A 7 -31.19 -11.90 -42.46
CA LEU A 7 -31.04 -12.75 -41.27
C LEU A 7 -29.57 -13.14 -41.01
N LEU A 8 -28.75 -13.30 -42.03
CA LEU A 8 -27.32 -13.57 -41.92
C LEU A 8 -26.50 -12.34 -41.47
N LEU A 9 -26.96 -11.12 -41.80
CA LEU A 9 -26.36 -9.88 -41.32
C LEU A 9 -26.73 -9.55 -39.87
N LEU A 10 -27.87 -10.00 -39.37
CA LEU A 10 -28.28 -9.81 -37.98
C LEU A 10 -27.59 -10.80 -37.01
N SER A 11 -27.17 -11.98 -37.51
CA SER A 11 -26.47 -12.98 -36.69
C SER A 11 -24.98 -12.68 -36.46
N SER A 12 -24.36 -11.78 -37.24
CA SER A 12 -22.95 -11.40 -37.09
C SER A 12 -22.72 -10.28 -36.06
N LEU A 13 -23.78 -9.69 -35.50
CA LEU A 13 -23.70 -8.62 -34.49
C LEU A 13 -23.88 -9.12 -33.06
N ILE A 14 -23.92 -10.44 -32.83
CA ILE A 14 -23.69 -10.98 -31.49
C ILE A 14 -22.16 -10.97 -31.24
N VAL A 15 -21.59 -9.79 -31.23
CA VAL A 15 -20.32 -9.53 -30.56
C VAL A 15 -20.56 -9.95 -29.13
N CYS A 16 -19.96 -11.07 -28.70
CA CYS A 16 -19.87 -11.46 -27.32
C CYS A 16 -19.28 -10.25 -26.55
N ALA A 17 -20.15 -9.43 -25.99
CA ALA A 17 -19.78 -8.52 -24.94
C ALA A 17 -19.33 -9.42 -23.78
N PHE A 18 -18.09 -9.89 -23.83
CA PHE A 18 -17.40 -10.36 -22.65
C PHE A 18 -17.38 -9.13 -21.73
N SER A 19 -18.37 -9.05 -20.84
CA SER A 19 -18.30 -8.13 -19.72
C SER A 19 -17.02 -8.50 -18.97
N ALA A 20 -15.93 -7.80 -19.25
CA ALA A 20 -14.71 -7.94 -18.49
C ALA A 20 -15.09 -7.66 -17.03
N ARG A 21 -15.15 -8.71 -16.22
CA ARG A 21 -15.43 -8.57 -14.80
C ARG A 21 -14.28 -7.74 -14.21
N ALA A 22 -14.63 -6.64 -13.55
CA ALA A 22 -13.62 -5.79 -12.90
C ALA A 22 -12.83 -6.61 -11.87
N VAL A 23 -11.52 -6.42 -11.88
CA VAL A 23 -10.63 -7.02 -10.89
C VAL A 23 -10.79 -6.26 -9.59
N VAL A 24 -11.22 -6.96 -8.54
CA VAL A 24 -11.41 -6.36 -7.23
C VAL A 24 -10.07 -6.21 -6.51
N VAL A 25 -9.82 -5.00 -6.02
CA VAL A 25 -8.61 -4.63 -5.28
C VAL A 25 -8.99 -4.17 -3.89
N VAL A 26 -8.52 -4.84 -2.86
CA VAL A 26 -8.66 -4.36 -1.49
C VAL A 26 -7.40 -3.61 -1.07
N ALA A 27 -7.58 -2.43 -0.49
CA ALA A 27 -6.48 -1.58 -0.07
C ALA A 27 -6.84 -0.78 1.19
N ALA A 28 -5.84 -0.19 1.83
CA ALA A 28 -6.03 0.73 2.95
C ALA A 28 -5.50 2.11 2.62
N ASP A 29 -6.07 3.16 3.25
CA ASP A 29 -5.56 4.52 3.15
C ASP A 29 -4.20 4.60 3.86
N ILE A 30 -3.13 4.43 3.10
CA ILE A 30 -1.73 4.48 3.55
C ILE A 30 -0.95 5.38 2.60
N PRO A 31 -1.09 6.70 2.73
CA PRO A 31 -0.34 7.62 1.91
C PRO A 31 1.19 7.49 2.12
N PRO A 32 1.98 7.68 1.06
CA PRO A 32 1.63 8.09 -0.31
C PRO A 32 1.29 6.92 -1.26
N TYR A 33 1.25 5.67 -0.79
CA TYR A 33 1.02 4.50 -1.64
C TYR A 33 -0.43 4.42 -2.12
N VAL A 34 -1.36 4.57 -1.20
CA VAL A 34 -2.81 4.62 -1.42
C VAL A 34 -3.35 5.81 -0.67
N ILE A 35 -3.98 6.73 -1.37
CA ILE A 35 -4.52 7.98 -0.85
C ILE A 35 -6.03 7.98 -1.08
N ARG A 36 -6.79 8.04 0.01
CA ARG A 36 -8.24 8.20 -0.07
C ARG A 36 -8.58 9.59 -0.60
N ALA A 37 -9.30 9.65 -1.71
CA ALA A 37 -9.88 10.90 -2.18
C ALA A 37 -11.05 11.33 -1.29
N GLN A 38 -11.27 12.64 -1.17
CA GLN A 38 -12.50 13.17 -0.54
C GLN A 38 -13.72 12.91 -1.40
N GLN A 39 -13.54 12.96 -2.71
CA GLN A 39 -14.52 12.63 -3.75
C GLN A 39 -13.80 11.94 -4.91
N GLY A 40 -14.46 10.94 -5.52
CA GLY A 40 -13.91 10.21 -6.66
C GLY A 40 -13.06 9.00 -6.30
N ALA A 41 -12.24 8.56 -7.25
CA ALA A 41 -11.38 7.40 -7.13
C ALA A 41 -10.18 7.67 -6.21
N PRO A 42 -9.67 6.66 -5.50
CA PRO A 42 -8.41 6.79 -4.75
C PRO A 42 -7.23 7.04 -5.70
N SER A 43 -6.17 7.64 -5.18
CA SER A 43 -4.92 7.90 -5.89
C SER A 43 -3.73 7.35 -5.08
N GLY A 44 -2.50 7.66 -5.50
CA GLY A 44 -1.29 7.28 -4.80
C GLY A 44 -0.40 6.38 -5.64
N MET A 45 0.90 6.36 -5.30
CA MET A 45 1.90 5.73 -6.16
C MET A 45 1.60 4.25 -6.48
N ALA A 46 1.08 3.49 -5.52
CA ALA A 46 0.74 2.09 -5.75
C ALA A 46 -0.55 1.93 -6.57
N ILE A 47 -1.51 2.85 -6.41
CA ILE A 47 -2.73 2.90 -7.23
C ILE A 47 -2.36 3.19 -8.68
N GLU A 48 -1.55 4.21 -8.95
CA GLU A 48 -1.16 4.57 -10.33
C GLU A 48 -0.35 3.47 -11.01
N VAL A 49 0.54 2.78 -10.26
CA VAL A 49 1.22 1.59 -10.79
C VAL A 49 0.23 0.50 -11.19
N LEU A 50 -0.78 0.27 -10.35
CA LEU A 50 -1.79 -0.75 -10.62
C LEU A 50 -2.71 -0.36 -11.77
N GLU A 51 -3.13 0.90 -11.86
CA GLU A 51 -3.96 1.43 -12.96
C GLU A 51 -3.23 1.35 -14.30
N GLU A 52 -1.94 1.69 -14.35
CA GLU A 52 -1.14 1.54 -15.57
C GLU A 52 -0.98 0.06 -15.96
N ALA A 53 -0.76 -0.84 -14.99
CA ALA A 53 -0.71 -2.27 -15.25
C ALA A 53 -2.06 -2.79 -15.78
N ALA A 54 -3.17 -2.39 -15.17
CA ALA A 54 -4.53 -2.75 -15.59
C ALA A 54 -4.85 -2.24 -17.00
N ARG A 55 -4.46 -1.00 -17.31
CA ARG A 55 -4.61 -0.42 -18.65
C ARG A 55 -3.86 -1.24 -19.71
N ARG A 56 -2.64 -1.70 -19.43
CA ARG A 56 -1.85 -2.57 -20.33
C ARG A 56 -2.48 -3.94 -20.50
N LEU A 57 -3.13 -4.46 -19.46
CA LEU A 57 -3.84 -5.75 -19.50
C LEU A 57 -5.25 -5.64 -20.14
N GLY A 58 -5.80 -4.43 -20.28
CA GLY A 58 -7.18 -4.21 -20.72
C GLY A 58 -8.22 -4.62 -19.66
N GLU A 59 -7.85 -4.56 -18.38
CA GLU A 59 -8.70 -5.01 -17.26
C GLU A 59 -9.22 -3.83 -16.44
N PRO A 60 -10.53 -3.67 -16.25
CA PRO A 60 -11.08 -2.66 -15.36
C PRO A 60 -10.83 -3.03 -13.90
N LEU A 61 -10.65 -2.01 -13.04
CA LEU A 61 -10.43 -2.16 -11.61
C LEU A 61 -11.64 -1.71 -10.81
N GLU A 62 -11.89 -2.40 -9.70
CA GLU A 62 -12.79 -1.97 -8.64
C GLU A 62 -11.99 -1.90 -7.32
N ILE A 63 -11.75 -0.69 -6.79
CA ILE A 63 -10.89 -0.49 -5.62
C ILE A 63 -11.74 -0.27 -4.37
N GLU A 64 -11.66 -1.21 -3.43
CA GLU A 64 -12.34 -1.17 -2.14
C GLU A 64 -11.37 -0.69 -1.04
N LEU A 65 -11.58 0.53 -0.52
CA LEU A 65 -10.78 1.07 0.58
C LEU A 65 -11.40 0.74 1.94
N MET A 66 -10.58 0.18 2.84
CA MET A 66 -10.97 -0.18 4.18
C MET A 66 -9.79 -0.06 5.17
N PRO A 67 -10.00 -0.15 6.50
CA PRO A 67 -8.90 -0.18 7.46
C PRO A 67 -7.92 -1.33 7.17
N LEU A 68 -6.60 -1.10 7.35
CA LEU A 68 -5.54 -2.04 6.95
C LEU A 68 -5.74 -3.46 7.48
N ALA A 69 -6.07 -3.60 8.76
CA ALA A 69 -6.31 -4.92 9.35
C ALA A 69 -7.46 -5.66 8.65
N ARG A 70 -8.50 -4.92 8.22
CA ARG A 70 -9.63 -5.47 7.46
C ARG A 70 -9.23 -5.84 6.04
N ALA A 71 -8.45 -5.01 5.36
CA ALA A 71 -7.95 -5.30 4.01
C ALA A 71 -7.12 -6.59 3.99
N LEU A 72 -6.20 -6.74 4.95
CA LEU A 72 -5.41 -7.97 5.11
C LEU A 72 -6.28 -9.19 5.37
N SER A 73 -7.27 -9.07 6.26
CA SER A 73 -8.22 -10.16 6.55
C SER A 73 -9.10 -10.51 5.35
N GLN A 74 -9.62 -9.50 4.64
CA GLN A 74 -10.43 -9.73 3.43
C GLN A 74 -9.60 -10.47 2.35
N ALA A 75 -8.40 -10.01 2.08
CA ALA A 75 -7.54 -10.60 1.05
C ALA A 75 -7.09 -12.04 1.39
N SER A 76 -6.98 -12.40 2.68
CA SER A 76 -6.59 -13.76 3.07
C SER A 76 -7.75 -14.78 2.95
N HIS A 77 -9.01 -14.34 2.98
CA HIS A 77 -10.19 -15.22 3.02
C HIS A 77 -11.06 -15.14 1.76
N ARG A 78 -11.26 -13.93 1.20
CA ARG A 78 -12.09 -13.71 0.02
C ARG A 78 -11.34 -14.21 -1.24
N PRO A 79 -11.96 -15.00 -2.12
CA PRO A 79 -11.32 -15.42 -3.37
C PRO A 79 -11.22 -14.24 -4.35
N ASP A 80 -10.32 -14.39 -5.34
CA ASP A 80 -10.22 -13.52 -6.52
C ASP A 80 -10.09 -12.02 -6.24
N VAL A 81 -9.32 -11.65 -5.20
CA VAL A 81 -9.02 -10.25 -4.91
C VAL A 81 -7.51 -9.98 -4.92
N LEU A 82 -7.14 -8.80 -5.41
CA LEU A 82 -5.80 -8.24 -5.25
C LEU A 82 -5.71 -7.48 -3.92
N LEU A 83 -4.52 -7.41 -3.37
CA LEU A 83 -4.18 -6.64 -2.16
C LEU A 83 -3.04 -5.67 -2.46
N LEU A 84 -3.21 -4.39 -2.07
CA LEU A 84 -2.27 -3.34 -2.41
C LEU A 84 -2.00 -2.39 -1.22
N PRO A 85 -0.74 -1.98 -0.95
CA PRO A 85 0.50 -2.73 -1.15
C PRO A 85 0.97 -3.33 0.19
N PRO A 86 0.84 -4.62 0.44
CA PRO A 86 1.33 -5.21 1.68
C PRO A 86 2.87 -5.29 1.68
N ALA A 87 3.49 -4.99 2.83
CA ALA A 87 4.86 -5.38 3.10
C ALA A 87 4.94 -6.90 3.29
N ARG A 88 5.89 -7.55 2.59
CA ARG A 88 6.13 -8.99 2.72
C ARG A 88 6.92 -9.27 4.00
N ASN A 89 6.46 -10.20 4.79
CA ASN A 89 7.12 -10.63 6.01
C ASN A 89 6.76 -12.08 6.36
N PRO A 90 7.49 -12.76 7.29
CA PRO A 90 7.25 -14.16 7.63
C PRO A 90 5.82 -14.46 8.10
N HIS A 91 5.15 -13.56 8.83
CA HIS A 91 3.79 -13.77 9.31
C HIS A 91 2.75 -13.70 8.19
N ARG A 92 3.03 -12.95 7.13
CA ARG A 92 2.13 -12.79 5.98
C ARG A 92 2.46 -13.73 4.83
N GLU A 93 3.64 -14.36 4.85
CA GLU A 93 4.11 -15.25 3.77
C GLU A 93 3.08 -16.33 3.39
N PRO A 94 2.48 -17.07 4.33
CA PRO A 94 1.51 -18.11 4.00
C PRO A 94 0.11 -17.59 3.67
N LEU A 95 -0.17 -16.30 3.88
CA LEU A 95 -1.52 -15.73 3.78
C LEU A 95 -1.87 -15.24 2.38
N PHE A 96 -0.87 -15.00 1.52
CA PHE A 96 -1.07 -14.34 0.23
C PHE A 96 -0.30 -15.01 -0.89
N LEU A 97 -0.80 -14.85 -2.10
CA LEU A 97 -0.05 -15.07 -3.32
C LEU A 97 0.72 -13.78 -3.66
N TRP A 98 2.04 -13.79 -3.53
CA TRP A 98 2.91 -12.65 -3.82
C TRP A 98 3.15 -12.55 -5.33
N ILE A 99 2.57 -11.54 -5.97
CA ILE A 99 2.58 -11.39 -7.43
C ILE A 99 3.86 -10.71 -7.91
N ALA A 100 4.06 -9.45 -7.54
CA ALA A 100 5.20 -8.68 -8.00
C ALA A 100 5.66 -7.65 -6.95
N PRO A 101 6.98 -7.42 -6.81
CA PRO A 101 7.49 -6.31 -6.01
C PRO A 101 7.15 -4.99 -6.70
N LEU A 102 6.73 -3.99 -5.93
CA LEU A 102 6.43 -2.64 -6.42
C LEU A 102 7.57 -1.67 -6.08
N LEU A 103 7.93 -1.58 -4.81
CA LEU A 103 8.97 -0.68 -4.31
C LEU A 103 9.57 -1.19 -3.00
N GLU A 104 10.76 -0.68 -2.67
CA GLU A 104 11.42 -0.92 -1.39
C GLU A 104 11.02 0.16 -0.39
N GLU A 105 10.98 -0.18 0.91
CA GLU A 105 10.64 0.78 1.96
C GLU A 105 11.46 0.56 3.23
N ALA A 106 11.88 1.67 3.86
CA ALA A 106 12.50 1.65 5.19
C ALA A 106 11.43 1.86 6.26
N PHE A 107 11.24 0.87 7.12
CA PHE A 107 10.47 1.02 8.35
C PHE A 107 11.39 1.53 9.45
N VAL A 108 11.06 2.69 10.02
CA VAL A 108 11.96 3.46 10.88
C VAL A 108 11.27 3.88 12.18
N LEU A 109 12.06 4.24 13.15
CA LEU A 109 11.61 5.07 14.28
C LEU A 109 11.70 6.53 13.88
N VAL A 110 10.70 7.30 14.25
CA VAL A 110 10.67 8.76 14.04
C VAL A 110 10.36 9.42 15.37
N SER A 111 11.09 10.50 15.68
CA SER A 111 10.79 11.38 16.80
C SER A 111 10.57 12.82 16.31
N HIS A 112 10.16 13.70 17.22
CA HIS A 112 10.00 15.12 16.93
C HIS A 112 11.17 15.89 17.53
N ARG A 113 11.85 16.72 16.72
CA ARG A 113 13.04 17.49 17.10
C ARG A 113 12.88 18.28 18.40
N ARG A 114 11.70 18.84 18.64
CA ARG A 114 11.41 19.62 19.84
C ARG A 114 11.43 18.79 21.13
N HIS A 115 11.01 17.52 21.07
CA HIS A 115 10.82 16.67 22.25
C HIS A 115 11.95 15.65 22.39
N HIS A 116 12.42 15.09 21.27
CA HIS A 116 13.50 14.11 21.19
C HIS A 116 14.39 14.44 20.00
N PRO A 117 15.36 15.38 20.16
CA PRO A 117 16.22 15.84 19.07
C PRO A 117 17.25 14.79 18.61
N ALA A 118 17.57 13.82 19.46
CA ALA A 118 18.46 12.71 19.10
C ALA A 118 17.68 11.59 18.39
N PRO A 119 18.29 10.90 17.39
CA PRO A 119 17.70 9.72 16.77
C PRO A 119 17.39 8.63 17.78
N LEU A 120 16.16 8.12 17.77
CA LEU A 120 15.76 7.01 18.62
C LEU A 120 16.19 5.65 18.03
N SER A 121 16.43 4.69 18.92
CA SER A 121 16.73 3.31 18.58
C SER A 121 15.82 2.35 19.36
N MET A 122 15.75 1.08 18.96
CA MET A 122 14.99 0.06 19.73
C MET A 122 15.44 -0.01 21.20
N LYS A 123 16.74 0.25 21.47
CA LYS A 123 17.29 0.23 22.83
C LYS A 123 16.80 1.41 23.69
N THR A 124 16.40 2.51 23.07
CA THR A 124 15.94 3.73 23.76
C THR A 124 14.42 3.82 23.87
N LEU A 125 13.66 2.86 23.34
CA LEU A 125 12.20 2.85 23.40
C LEU A 125 11.57 2.46 24.76
N PRO A 126 12.20 1.63 25.62
CA PRO A 126 11.59 1.31 26.92
C PRO A 126 11.24 2.56 27.72
N GLY A 127 10.02 2.60 28.27
CA GLY A 127 9.45 3.77 28.96
C GLY A 127 8.75 4.77 28.05
N LEU A 128 8.88 4.67 26.73
CA LEU A 128 8.25 5.58 25.78
C LEU A 128 6.91 5.05 25.26
N THR A 129 6.05 5.99 24.86
CA THR A 129 4.83 5.70 24.09
C THR A 129 5.14 5.81 22.60
N VAL A 130 4.92 4.70 21.87
CA VAL A 130 5.17 4.58 20.44
C VAL A 130 3.85 4.52 19.70
N GLY A 131 3.59 5.52 18.84
CA GLY A 131 2.47 5.51 17.92
C GLY A 131 2.72 4.54 16.76
N VAL A 132 1.70 3.78 16.38
CA VAL A 132 1.78 2.83 15.28
C VAL A 132 0.40 2.53 14.70
N MET A 133 0.31 2.29 13.41
CA MET A 133 -0.95 1.94 12.78
C MET A 133 -1.29 0.45 13.02
N ARG A 134 -2.54 0.20 13.38
CA ARG A 134 -3.09 -1.14 13.64
C ARG A 134 -2.95 -2.04 12.39
N GLY A 135 -2.37 -3.22 12.58
CA GLY A 135 -2.15 -4.20 11.51
C GLY A 135 -0.99 -3.86 10.59
N SER A 136 -0.24 -2.75 10.83
CA SER A 136 0.91 -2.39 10.00
C SER A 136 2.10 -3.34 10.20
N HIS A 137 3.04 -3.29 9.25
CA HIS A 137 4.30 -4.00 9.41
C HIS A 137 5.11 -3.43 10.58
N SER A 138 5.11 -2.10 10.78
CA SER A 138 5.73 -1.45 11.92
C SER A 138 5.20 -1.97 13.25
N GLN A 139 3.88 -2.24 13.36
CA GLN A 139 3.33 -2.85 14.58
C GLN A 139 3.98 -4.21 14.85
N SER A 140 4.14 -5.07 13.84
CA SER A 140 4.76 -6.38 14.03
C SER A 140 6.22 -6.29 14.44
N LEU A 141 6.96 -5.28 13.98
CA LEU A 141 8.36 -5.05 14.33
C LEU A 141 8.54 -4.64 15.79
N ILE A 142 7.65 -3.80 16.33
CA ILE A 142 7.76 -3.34 17.73
C ILE A 142 6.98 -4.22 18.71
N GLN A 143 6.16 -5.15 18.23
CA GLN A 143 5.32 -6.04 19.07
C GLN A 143 6.13 -6.85 20.11
N PRO A 144 7.32 -7.39 19.79
CA PRO A 144 8.10 -8.17 20.76
C PRO A 144 8.79 -7.32 21.85
N LEU A 145 8.85 -6.00 21.68
CA LEU A 145 9.60 -5.15 22.61
C LEU A 145 8.86 -5.03 23.94
N THR A 146 9.57 -5.24 25.04
CA THR A 146 9.08 -5.04 26.40
C THR A 146 9.30 -3.61 26.89
N GLY A 147 8.48 -3.15 27.86
CA GLY A 147 8.61 -1.81 28.41
C GLY A 147 8.17 -0.67 27.49
N VAL A 148 7.54 -0.97 26.36
CA VAL A 148 7.07 0.00 25.36
C VAL A 148 5.55 0.08 25.40
N THR A 149 5.00 1.28 25.60
CA THR A 149 3.56 1.54 25.45
C THR A 149 3.24 1.77 23.97
N ARG A 150 2.32 0.98 23.40
CA ARG A 150 1.94 1.08 22.00
C ARG A 150 0.61 1.81 21.86
N GLU A 151 0.60 2.94 21.20
CA GLU A 151 -0.62 3.69 20.90
C GLU A 151 -1.06 3.39 19.47
N LEU A 152 -2.16 2.64 19.33
CA LEU A 152 -2.66 2.16 18.03
C LEU A 152 -3.61 3.18 17.40
N VAL A 153 -3.36 3.51 16.13
CA VAL A 153 -4.23 4.34 15.30
C VAL A 153 -4.76 3.57 14.09
N THR A 154 -5.78 4.11 13.45
CA THR A 154 -6.28 3.63 12.14
C THR A 154 -5.74 4.44 10.98
N GLU A 155 -5.29 5.68 11.23
CA GLU A 155 -4.76 6.61 10.22
C GLU A 155 -3.44 7.24 10.71
N GLU A 156 -2.42 7.20 9.87
CA GLU A 156 -1.07 7.66 10.25
C GLU A 156 -0.95 9.18 10.46
N VAL A 157 -1.83 9.97 9.85
CA VAL A 157 -1.87 11.43 10.09
C VAL A 157 -2.14 11.77 11.57
N SER A 158 -2.84 10.89 12.28
CA SER A 158 -3.05 11.01 13.72
C SER A 158 -1.74 10.88 14.49
N ASN A 159 -0.85 9.98 14.07
CA ASN A 159 0.47 9.81 14.68
C ASN A 159 1.36 11.04 14.46
N ALA A 160 1.37 11.63 13.25
CA ALA A 160 2.09 12.87 12.98
C ALA A 160 1.65 14.00 13.95
N SER A 161 0.32 14.18 14.08
CA SER A 161 -0.25 15.18 14.99
C SER A 161 0.04 14.91 16.47
N LYS A 162 0.03 13.65 16.91
CA LYS A 162 0.35 13.25 18.29
C LYS A 162 1.81 13.46 18.60
N LEU A 163 2.70 13.10 17.67
CA LEU A 163 4.13 13.26 17.77
C LEU A 163 4.50 14.74 17.94
N ALA A 164 3.96 15.62 17.11
CA ALA A 164 4.19 17.06 17.19
C ALA A 164 3.72 17.67 18.51
N ARG A 165 2.67 17.11 19.14
CA ARG A 165 2.14 17.57 20.44
C ARG A 165 2.78 16.87 21.64
N GLY A 166 3.77 15.99 21.44
CA GLY A 166 4.42 15.21 22.50
C GLY A 166 3.53 14.16 23.17
N ARG A 167 2.37 13.82 22.57
CA ARG A 167 1.47 12.77 23.08
C ARG A 167 2.00 11.37 22.88
N ILE A 168 2.84 11.18 21.87
CA ILE A 168 3.70 10.03 21.67
C ILE A 168 5.14 10.54 21.55
N GLN A 169 6.11 9.75 22.00
CA GLN A 169 7.52 10.12 21.97
C GLN A 169 8.22 9.56 20.72
N ALA A 170 7.70 8.45 20.19
CA ALA A 170 8.19 7.82 18.99
C ALA A 170 7.04 7.43 18.08
N TRP A 171 7.33 7.29 16.79
CA TRP A 171 6.43 6.80 15.76
C TRP A 171 7.14 5.70 14.95
N ALA A 172 6.65 4.48 14.99
CA ALA A 172 7.15 3.37 14.20
C ALA A 172 6.38 3.31 12.87
N VAL A 173 7.03 3.62 11.76
CA VAL A 173 6.35 3.89 10.48
C VAL A 173 7.28 3.68 9.29
N ALA A 174 6.71 3.50 8.09
CA ALA A 174 7.43 3.61 6.82
C ALA A 174 7.88 5.06 6.58
N TRP A 175 9.13 5.27 6.15
CA TRP A 175 9.69 6.63 6.05
C TRP A 175 8.92 7.53 5.11
N ASN A 176 8.53 7.04 3.92
CA ASN A 176 7.74 7.81 2.97
C ASN A 176 6.34 8.15 3.52
N THR A 177 5.74 7.24 4.30
CA THR A 177 4.48 7.50 5.01
C THR A 177 4.63 8.58 6.08
N ALA A 178 5.73 8.58 6.84
CA ALA A 178 5.98 9.61 7.85
C ALA A 178 6.08 11.00 7.20
N ARG A 179 6.89 11.13 6.15
CA ARG A 179 7.08 12.39 5.41
C ARG A 179 5.75 12.92 4.87
N TYR A 180 5.00 12.08 4.19
CA TYR A 180 3.71 12.48 3.59
C TYR A 180 2.69 12.92 4.66
N ASN A 181 2.53 12.16 5.73
CA ASN A 181 1.55 12.49 6.77
C ASN A 181 1.96 13.68 7.63
N GLN A 182 3.27 13.95 7.78
CA GLN A 182 3.77 15.18 8.37
C GLN A 182 3.30 16.40 7.56
N GLN A 183 3.49 16.38 6.24
CA GLN A 183 3.03 17.44 5.33
C GLN A 183 1.51 17.55 5.31
N ARG A 184 0.79 16.42 5.24
CA ARG A 184 -0.69 16.37 5.27
C ARG A 184 -1.26 16.97 6.56
N ALA A 185 -0.55 16.85 7.67
CA ALA A 185 -0.90 17.47 8.95
C ALA A 185 -0.56 18.97 9.02
N GLY A 186 0.01 19.55 7.96
CA GLY A 186 0.45 20.95 7.92
C GLY A 186 1.71 21.20 8.78
N LEU A 187 2.52 20.16 9.05
CA LEU A 187 3.69 20.22 9.90
C LEU A 187 4.99 20.23 9.07
N PRO A 188 6.04 20.97 9.52
CA PRO A 188 7.31 21.04 8.82
C PRO A 188 8.04 19.70 8.80
N LEU A 189 8.58 19.30 7.64
CA LEU A 189 9.40 18.08 7.52
C LEU A 189 10.69 18.11 8.39
N PRO A 190 11.40 19.25 8.53
CA PRO A 190 12.59 19.30 9.37
C PRO A 190 12.36 19.01 10.85
N ASP A 191 11.11 19.01 11.31
CA ASP A 191 10.77 18.66 12.70
C ASP A 191 10.83 17.15 12.94
N LEU A 192 10.79 16.32 11.88
CA LEU A 192 10.99 14.88 11.99
C LEU A 192 12.48 14.57 12.19
N VAL A 193 12.77 13.73 13.17
CA VAL A 193 14.09 13.13 13.36
C VAL A 193 13.99 11.66 12.99
N ARG A 194 14.64 11.27 11.88
CA ARG A 194 14.73 9.86 11.47
C ARG A 194 15.71 9.15 12.42
N GLY A 195 15.20 8.14 13.11
CA GLY A 195 15.96 7.27 13.99
C GLY A 195 16.37 5.96 13.30
N GLU A 196 16.51 4.90 14.11
CA GLU A 196 16.95 3.59 13.65
C GLU A 196 16.00 3.03 12.57
N THR A 197 16.59 2.45 11.53
CA THR A 197 15.85 1.63 10.57
C THR A 197 15.58 0.27 11.21
N LEU A 198 14.32 0.01 11.52
CA LEU A 198 13.86 -1.25 12.11
C LEU A 198 13.99 -2.41 11.12
N GLN A 199 13.61 -2.15 9.87
CA GLN A 199 13.71 -3.10 8.76
C GLN A 199 13.57 -2.39 7.43
N GLN A 200 14.24 -2.89 6.40
CA GLN A 200 13.91 -2.63 5.01
C GLN A 200 13.03 -3.77 4.49
N SER A 201 11.99 -3.45 3.76
CA SER A 201 11.05 -4.43 3.22
C SER A 201 10.50 -3.99 1.88
N THR A 202 10.24 -4.94 1.03
CA THR A 202 9.58 -4.72 -0.25
C THR A 202 8.07 -4.67 -0.07
N LEU A 203 7.43 -3.67 -0.66
CA LEU A 203 5.98 -3.61 -0.83
C LEU A 203 5.59 -4.29 -2.15
N TYR A 204 4.55 -5.11 -2.11
CA TYR A 204 4.14 -5.97 -3.22
C TYR A 204 2.74 -5.63 -3.75
N LEU A 205 2.49 -6.02 -5.00
CA LEU A 205 1.18 -6.46 -5.40
C LEU A 205 1.03 -7.92 -4.93
N ALA A 206 0.03 -8.18 -4.12
CA ALA A 206 -0.32 -9.52 -3.66
C ALA A 206 -1.77 -9.85 -4.03
N ALA A 207 -2.15 -11.10 -3.84
CA ALA A 207 -3.51 -11.55 -4.06
C ALA A 207 -3.93 -12.55 -2.98
N SER A 208 -5.22 -12.85 -2.95
CA SER A 208 -5.75 -13.95 -2.15
C SER A 208 -5.09 -15.30 -2.52
N PRO A 209 -4.99 -16.26 -1.59
CA PRO A 209 -4.35 -17.55 -1.86
C PRO A 209 -5.00 -18.34 -3.00
N ARG A 210 -6.29 -18.10 -3.24
CA ARG A 210 -7.10 -18.77 -4.29
C ARG A 210 -7.21 -17.96 -5.59
N PHE A 211 -6.46 -16.86 -5.69
CA PHE A 211 -6.38 -16.09 -6.94
C PHE A 211 -5.80 -16.95 -8.08
N SER A 212 -6.28 -16.76 -9.29
CA SER A 212 -5.84 -17.50 -10.47
C SER A 212 -4.32 -17.37 -10.69
N ARG A 213 -3.62 -18.49 -10.78
CA ARG A 213 -2.18 -18.50 -11.05
C ARG A 213 -1.83 -17.92 -12.42
N SER A 214 -2.65 -18.18 -13.43
CA SER A 214 -2.47 -17.61 -14.77
C SER A 214 -2.63 -16.11 -14.77
N GLU A 215 -3.64 -15.57 -14.07
CA GLU A 215 -3.83 -14.14 -13.92
C GLU A 215 -2.67 -13.51 -13.13
N ALA A 216 -2.25 -14.12 -12.04
CA ALA A 216 -1.11 -13.63 -11.26
C ALA A 216 0.17 -13.53 -12.11
N LEU A 217 0.40 -14.46 -13.05
CA LEU A 217 1.53 -14.40 -13.98
C LEU A 217 1.39 -13.27 -15.00
N ARG A 218 0.17 -12.95 -15.47
CA ARG A 218 -0.09 -11.80 -16.35
C ARG A 218 0.24 -10.49 -15.63
N TRP A 219 -0.26 -10.30 -14.41
CA TRP A 219 0.05 -9.13 -13.58
C TRP A 219 1.53 -9.01 -13.28
N ARG A 220 2.19 -10.11 -12.94
CA ARG A 220 3.66 -10.12 -12.71
C ARG A 220 4.43 -9.65 -13.93
N ARG A 221 4.08 -10.17 -15.11
CA ARG A 221 4.75 -9.82 -16.37
C ARG A 221 4.61 -8.34 -16.66
N VAL A 222 3.41 -7.77 -16.61
CA VAL A 222 3.20 -6.36 -16.94
C VAL A 222 3.92 -5.44 -15.96
N ILE A 223 3.96 -5.76 -14.66
CA ILE A 223 4.72 -4.97 -13.69
C ILE A 223 6.23 -5.07 -13.94
N GLN A 224 6.70 -6.23 -14.38
CA GLN A 224 8.11 -6.39 -14.79
C GLN A 224 8.43 -5.55 -16.02
N GLU A 225 7.58 -5.55 -17.03
CA GLU A 225 7.71 -4.68 -18.23
C GLU A 225 7.71 -3.20 -17.84
N MET A 226 6.86 -2.77 -16.90
CA MET A 226 6.86 -1.40 -16.37
C MET A 226 8.14 -1.03 -15.64
N ARG A 227 8.81 -2.00 -15.02
CA ARG A 227 10.12 -1.81 -14.40
C ARG A 227 11.20 -1.63 -15.45
N GLU A 228 11.18 -2.43 -16.50
CA GLU A 228 12.17 -2.44 -17.59
C GLU A 228 12.08 -1.19 -18.48
N ASP A 229 10.86 -0.72 -18.76
CA ASP A 229 10.63 0.47 -19.59
C ASP A 229 10.68 1.79 -18.79
N GLY A 230 10.92 1.73 -17.47
CA GLY A 230 11.03 2.87 -16.58
C GLY A 230 9.71 3.55 -16.19
N SER A 231 8.55 3.05 -16.63
CA SER A 231 7.26 3.66 -16.28
C SER A 231 6.94 3.54 -14.79
N LEU A 232 7.33 2.42 -14.14
CA LEU A 232 7.21 2.26 -12.70
C LEU A 232 8.05 3.31 -11.96
N ALA A 233 9.31 3.49 -12.33
CA ALA A 233 10.18 4.48 -11.69
C ALA A 233 9.66 5.92 -11.88
N ARG A 234 9.10 6.23 -13.05
CA ARG A 234 8.50 7.53 -13.35
C ARG A 234 7.30 7.84 -12.47
N ILE A 235 6.43 6.86 -12.24
CA ILE A 235 5.28 7.00 -11.32
C ILE A 235 5.79 7.26 -9.89
N LEU A 236 6.74 6.47 -9.38
CA LEU A 236 7.28 6.65 -8.03
C LEU A 236 7.91 8.05 -7.85
N HIS A 237 8.61 8.55 -8.87
CA HIS A 237 9.26 9.87 -8.85
C HIS A 237 8.25 11.02 -8.66
N GLN A 238 7.04 10.92 -9.21
CA GLN A 238 5.99 11.94 -9.08
C GLN A 238 5.55 12.15 -7.62
N TYR A 239 5.76 11.17 -6.75
CA TYR A 239 5.43 11.19 -5.33
C TYR A 239 6.60 11.55 -4.42
N ASP A 240 7.72 12.04 -4.96
CA ASP A 240 8.94 12.33 -4.19
C ASP A 240 9.37 11.10 -3.34
N TYR A 241 9.20 9.91 -3.94
CA TYR A 241 9.57 8.65 -3.30
C TYR A 241 11.07 8.61 -2.99
N GLN A 242 11.39 8.25 -1.75
CA GLN A 242 12.76 8.03 -1.30
C GLN A 242 12.98 6.54 -1.07
N ALA A 243 13.88 5.96 -1.86
CA ALA A 243 14.36 4.60 -1.65
C ALA A 243 15.08 4.50 -0.28
N PRO A 244 15.10 3.31 0.36
CA PRO A 244 15.79 3.07 1.63
C PRO A 244 17.25 3.44 1.64
#